data_18273d3c293677d3e46a15adb2a2f1d4
#
_entry.id   18273d3c293677d3e46a15adb2a2f1d4
#
_cell.length_a   1.000
_cell.length_b   1.000
_cell.length_c   1.000
_cell.angle_alpha   90.00
_cell.angle_beta   90.00
_cell.angle_gamma   90.00
#
_symmetry.space_group_name_H-M   'P 1'
#
loop_
_entity.id
_entity.type
_entity.pdbx_description
1 polymer ?
#
loop_
_entity_poly.entity_id
_entity_poly.type
_entity_poly.pdbx_seq_one_letter_code
_entity_poly.pdbx_strand_id
1 'polypeptide(L)'
;MVGSRVNRFYVDEPVSAGVFLSYRCTCECRHCMYACSPYWRDDWISKSDLKMVLSQLAGRIVGSLAGSDRVSMNYGLHFTGGEPFLNFNLLLEAVELAHELDIPSMFVETNAFWCLQDHETRNRFRELRDAGLHGVLVSVNPFTVEWVPFERTDRAIRIGREVFPNNVIIYQEVFYEEFKGLGFTKSLCFDEYLRLAGLYGVCGRMELLPIGRTVYRLTNLYRKYPARQYFGEGCRGELSRGW
;
A
#
# COMPACT_ATOMS: atom_id res chain seq x y z
N MET A 1 -19.04 -47.17 -4.79
CA MET A 1 -17.89 -46.29 -4.66
C MET A 1 -18.22 -45.00 -5.39
N VAL A 2 -18.60 -43.96 -4.65
CA VAL A 2 -18.89 -42.63 -5.21
C VAL A 2 -17.56 -41.88 -5.22
N GLY A 3 -16.97 -41.75 -6.42
CA GLY A 3 -15.76 -40.97 -6.59
C GLY A 3 -16.04 -39.51 -6.28
N SER A 4 -15.45 -38.99 -5.23
CA SER A 4 -15.44 -37.54 -4.89
C SER A 4 -14.76 -36.81 -6.05
N ARG A 5 -15.51 -36.10 -6.89
CA ARG A 5 -14.95 -35.11 -7.80
C ARG A 5 -14.33 -34.01 -6.93
N VAL A 6 -13.00 -34.00 -6.82
CA VAL A 6 -12.28 -32.86 -6.30
C VAL A 6 -12.51 -31.74 -7.32
N ASN A 7 -13.37 -30.78 -6.97
CA ASN A 7 -13.48 -29.54 -7.73
C ASN A 7 -12.15 -28.80 -7.64
N ARG A 8 -11.36 -28.86 -8.70
CA ARG A 8 -10.16 -28.03 -8.80
C ARG A 8 -10.60 -26.60 -9.09
N PHE A 9 -10.26 -25.68 -8.19
CA PHE A 9 -10.34 -24.26 -8.46
C PHE A 9 -9.11 -23.88 -9.28
N TYR A 10 -9.33 -23.27 -10.42
CA TYR A 10 -8.28 -22.61 -11.18
C TYR A 10 -8.26 -21.15 -10.74
N VAL A 11 -7.11 -20.68 -10.33
CA VAL A 11 -6.83 -19.26 -10.09
C VAL A 11 -5.98 -18.80 -11.27
N ASP A 12 -6.37 -17.70 -11.90
CA ASP A 12 -5.60 -17.12 -12.99
C ASP A 12 -4.20 -16.73 -12.51
N GLU A 13 -3.24 -16.68 -13.43
CA GLU A 13 -1.90 -16.24 -13.08
C GLU A 13 -1.91 -14.79 -12.58
N PRO A 14 -1.10 -14.46 -11.53
CA PRO A 14 -1.09 -13.12 -10.96
C PRO A 14 -0.50 -12.12 -11.96
N VAL A 15 -1.24 -11.04 -12.23
CA VAL A 15 -0.75 -9.91 -13.03
C VAL A 15 0.02 -8.90 -12.19
N SER A 16 -0.26 -8.87 -10.88
CA SER A 16 0.42 -8.03 -9.90
C SER A 16 0.50 -8.74 -8.56
N ALA A 17 1.45 -8.33 -7.71
CA ALA A 17 1.57 -8.86 -6.36
C ALA A 17 2.06 -7.80 -5.37
N GLY A 18 1.55 -7.87 -4.13
CA GLY A 18 2.08 -7.14 -2.98
C GLY A 18 2.83 -8.08 -2.04
N VAL A 19 4.09 -7.81 -1.79
CA VAL A 19 4.90 -8.57 -0.83
C VAL A 19 5.00 -7.82 0.49
N PHE A 20 4.42 -8.43 1.52
CA PHE A 20 4.49 -7.92 2.88
C PHE A 20 5.85 -8.25 3.50
N LEU A 21 6.59 -7.20 3.87
CA LEU A 21 7.84 -7.40 4.62
C LEU A 21 7.58 -7.62 6.10
N SER A 22 6.53 -7.01 6.67
CA SER A 22 6.06 -7.16 8.05
C SER A 22 4.68 -6.50 8.20
N TYR A 23 3.97 -6.82 9.28
CA TYR A 23 2.77 -6.08 9.71
C TYR A 23 3.09 -4.90 10.62
N ARG A 24 4.36 -4.74 11.03
CA ARG A 24 4.78 -3.61 11.86
C ARG A 24 4.74 -2.30 11.08
N CYS A 25 4.15 -1.27 11.70
CA CYS A 25 3.99 0.06 11.13
C CYS A 25 4.26 1.13 12.19
N THR A 26 4.58 2.35 11.80
CA THR A 26 4.64 3.51 12.69
C THR A 26 3.26 4.10 12.99
N CYS A 27 2.23 3.66 12.26
CA CYS A 27 0.89 4.20 12.30
C CYS A 27 -0.16 3.14 12.69
N GLU A 28 -1.27 3.59 13.27
CA GLU A 28 -2.49 2.80 13.47
C GLU A 28 -3.67 3.42 12.69
N CYS A 29 -3.49 3.64 11.40
CA CYS A 29 -4.50 4.27 10.55
C CYS A 29 -5.86 3.57 10.68
N ARG A 30 -6.93 4.34 10.89
CA ARG A 30 -8.31 3.84 11.11
C ARG A 30 -8.84 3.01 9.94
N HIS A 31 -8.36 3.26 8.74
CA HIS A 31 -8.77 2.56 7.49
C HIS A 31 -7.86 1.39 7.10
N CYS A 32 -6.82 1.08 7.88
CA CYS A 32 -5.84 0.07 7.49
C CYS A 32 -6.48 -1.31 7.28
N MET A 33 -6.45 -1.80 6.06
CA MET A 33 -7.01 -3.09 5.66
C MET A 33 -6.34 -4.28 6.36
N TYR A 34 -5.07 -4.11 6.73
CA TYR A 34 -4.25 -5.16 7.32
C TYR A 34 -4.10 -5.02 8.84
N ALA A 35 -4.73 -3.98 9.42
CA ALA A 35 -4.62 -3.65 10.84
C ALA A 35 -3.17 -3.53 11.35
N CYS A 36 -2.26 -3.07 10.50
CA CYS A 36 -0.85 -2.83 10.84
C CYS A 36 -0.70 -1.84 11.99
N SER A 37 0.30 -2.03 12.87
CA SER A 37 0.41 -1.27 14.11
C SER A 37 1.86 -1.23 14.60
N PRO A 38 2.25 -0.20 15.39
CA PRO A 38 3.53 -0.18 16.11
C PRO A 38 3.67 -1.28 17.17
N TYR A 39 2.55 -1.88 17.60
CA TYR A 39 2.51 -2.90 18.64
C TYR A 39 2.67 -4.33 18.10
N TRP A 40 2.66 -4.51 16.77
CA TRP A 40 3.03 -5.79 16.17
C TRP A 40 4.50 -6.09 16.47
N ARG A 41 4.81 -7.39 16.67
CA ARG A 41 6.18 -7.84 16.87
C ARG A 41 7.03 -7.56 15.62
N ASP A 42 8.35 -7.60 15.77
CA ASP A 42 9.30 -7.55 14.64
C ASP A 42 9.33 -8.92 13.92
N ASP A 43 8.23 -9.27 13.29
CA ASP A 43 8.03 -10.47 12.48
C ASP A 43 8.29 -10.16 11.00
N TRP A 44 9.51 -9.76 10.70
CA TRP A 44 9.92 -9.52 9.34
C TRP A 44 10.01 -10.83 8.57
N ILE A 45 9.61 -10.80 7.28
CA ILE A 45 9.80 -11.95 6.39
C ILE A 45 11.26 -12.39 6.41
N SER A 46 11.51 -13.70 6.49
CA SER A 46 12.88 -14.20 6.43
C SER A 46 13.45 -14.06 5.02
N LYS A 47 14.78 -13.91 4.89
CA LYS A 47 15.44 -13.86 3.58
C LYS A 47 15.17 -15.10 2.73
N SER A 48 15.05 -16.27 3.36
CA SER A 48 14.73 -17.53 2.66
C SER A 48 13.32 -17.52 2.10
N ASP A 49 12.34 -17.06 2.89
CA ASP A 49 10.94 -16.97 2.46
C ASP A 49 10.77 -15.89 1.39
N LEU A 50 11.43 -14.74 1.56
CA LEU A 50 11.44 -13.66 0.56
C LEU A 50 11.97 -14.18 -0.78
N LYS A 51 13.12 -14.88 -0.78
CA LYS A 51 13.68 -15.48 -1.99
C LYS A 51 12.73 -16.50 -2.61
N MET A 52 12.11 -17.35 -1.81
CA MET A 52 11.14 -18.35 -2.28
C MET A 52 9.94 -17.67 -2.94
N VAL A 53 9.36 -16.66 -2.31
CA VAL A 53 8.19 -15.92 -2.82
C VAL A 53 8.55 -15.21 -4.12
N LEU A 54 9.63 -14.44 -4.17
CA LEU A 54 10.04 -13.70 -5.36
C LEU A 54 10.38 -14.65 -6.52
N SER A 55 11.04 -15.78 -6.26
CA SER A 55 11.34 -16.79 -7.29
C SER A 55 10.06 -17.42 -7.87
N GLN A 56 8.98 -17.54 -7.09
CA GLN A 56 7.69 -18.03 -7.60
C GLN A 56 6.94 -16.97 -8.41
N LEU A 57 7.14 -15.68 -8.13
CA LEU A 57 6.52 -14.57 -8.84
C LEU A 57 7.27 -14.20 -10.12
N ALA A 58 8.57 -14.48 -10.17
CA ALA A 58 9.42 -14.22 -11.35
C ALA A 58 8.85 -14.88 -12.61
N GLY A 59 8.80 -14.13 -13.70
CA GLY A 59 8.25 -14.58 -14.99
C GLY A 59 6.72 -14.70 -15.05
N ARG A 60 6.01 -14.42 -13.93
CA ARG A 60 4.54 -14.44 -13.88
C ARG A 60 3.94 -13.05 -13.76
N ILE A 61 4.63 -12.16 -13.05
CA ILE A 61 4.18 -10.77 -12.88
C ILE A 61 4.25 -10.02 -14.21
N VAL A 62 3.16 -9.33 -14.54
CA VAL A 62 3.05 -8.56 -15.78
C VAL A 62 3.49 -7.13 -15.54
N GLY A 63 4.35 -6.62 -16.41
CA GLY A 63 4.77 -5.22 -16.38
C GLY A 63 3.62 -4.27 -16.74
N SER A 64 3.74 -3.03 -16.30
CA SER A 64 2.79 -1.96 -16.64
C SER A 64 2.63 -1.82 -18.16
N LEU A 65 1.42 -1.55 -18.62
CA LEU A 65 1.13 -1.29 -20.04
C LEU A 65 1.86 -0.07 -20.58
N ALA A 66 2.35 0.81 -19.71
CA ALA A 66 3.15 2.00 -20.07
C ALA A 66 4.66 1.70 -20.17
N GLY A 67 5.10 0.47 -19.89
CA GLY A 67 6.48 0.02 -19.90
C GLY A 67 6.86 -0.75 -18.64
N SER A 68 7.83 -1.66 -18.74
CA SER A 68 8.28 -2.53 -17.63
C SER A 68 8.97 -1.76 -16.49
N ASP A 69 9.46 -0.57 -16.76
CA ASP A 69 10.05 0.39 -15.83
C ASP A 69 9.04 1.41 -15.27
N ARG A 70 7.75 1.29 -15.66
CA ARG A 70 6.67 2.19 -15.23
C ARG A 70 5.85 1.54 -14.13
N VAL A 71 5.58 2.28 -13.06
CA VAL A 71 4.79 1.77 -11.94
C VAL A 71 3.29 1.94 -12.19
N SER A 72 2.51 0.99 -11.67
CA SER A 72 1.05 0.97 -11.79
C SER A 72 0.43 0.25 -10.59
N MET A 73 -0.76 0.69 -10.15
CA MET A 73 -1.51 0.02 -9.10
C MET A 73 -1.97 -1.40 -9.48
N ASN A 74 -2.14 -1.66 -10.76
CA ASN A 74 -2.75 -2.90 -11.26
C ASN A 74 -1.74 -3.88 -11.85
N TYR A 75 -0.47 -3.50 -11.97
CA TYR A 75 0.58 -4.30 -12.61
C TYR A 75 1.88 -4.22 -11.81
N GLY A 76 2.72 -5.23 -11.98
CA GLY A 76 4.04 -5.26 -11.36
C GLY A 76 4.03 -5.76 -9.92
N LEU A 77 5.13 -5.51 -9.25
CA LEU A 77 5.36 -5.92 -7.86
C LEU A 77 5.44 -4.69 -6.95
N HIS A 78 4.81 -4.74 -5.79
CA HIS A 78 5.04 -3.74 -4.77
C HIS A 78 5.44 -4.35 -3.43
N PHE A 79 6.39 -3.69 -2.77
CA PHE A 79 6.77 -4.00 -1.40
C PHE A 79 5.90 -3.16 -0.47
N THR A 80 5.21 -3.83 0.44
CA THR A 80 4.18 -3.24 1.28
C THR A 80 4.15 -3.90 2.66
N GLY A 81 3.04 -3.79 3.35
CA GLY A 81 2.76 -4.36 4.66
C GLY A 81 2.39 -3.28 5.65
N GLY A 82 3.15 -3.18 6.76
CA GLY A 82 3.07 -2.05 7.67
C GLY A 82 3.79 -0.84 7.09
N GLU A 83 5.07 -0.72 7.41
CA GLU A 83 5.92 0.32 6.83
C GLU A 83 7.28 -0.29 6.47
N PRO A 84 7.55 -0.52 5.18
CA PRO A 84 8.79 -1.16 4.73
C PRO A 84 10.08 -0.44 5.16
N PHE A 85 10.06 0.89 5.23
CA PHE A 85 11.23 1.69 5.61
C PHE A 85 11.63 1.55 7.09
N LEU A 86 10.85 0.87 7.92
CA LEU A 86 11.27 0.51 9.28
C LEU A 86 12.45 -0.47 9.28
N ASN A 87 12.57 -1.30 8.25
CA ASN A 87 13.72 -2.17 8.03
C ASN A 87 14.29 -1.91 6.63
N PHE A 88 14.99 -0.79 6.49
CA PHE A 88 15.50 -0.32 5.20
C PHE A 88 16.47 -1.33 4.55
N ASN A 89 17.30 -2.01 5.34
CA ASN A 89 18.24 -3.00 4.82
C ASN A 89 17.51 -4.19 4.18
N LEU A 90 16.45 -4.70 4.83
CA LEU A 90 15.64 -5.78 4.26
C LEU A 90 14.89 -5.31 3.02
N LEU A 91 14.37 -4.07 3.00
CA LEU A 91 13.73 -3.50 1.82
C LEU A 91 14.71 -3.40 0.65
N LEU A 92 15.93 -2.94 0.89
CA LEU A 92 16.97 -2.83 -0.13
C LEU A 92 17.32 -4.21 -0.71
N GLU A 93 17.58 -5.20 0.15
CA GLU A 93 17.82 -6.59 -0.27
C GLU A 93 16.63 -7.18 -1.07
N ALA A 94 15.39 -6.84 -0.68
CA ALA A 94 14.21 -7.31 -1.39
C ALA A 94 14.11 -6.72 -2.81
N VAL A 95 14.47 -5.45 -2.97
CA VAL A 95 14.52 -4.78 -4.26
C VAL A 95 15.62 -5.37 -5.14
N GLU A 96 16.84 -5.53 -4.60
CA GLU A 96 17.97 -6.14 -5.32
C GLU A 96 17.62 -7.53 -5.83
N LEU A 97 17.07 -8.38 -4.96
CA LEU A 97 16.68 -9.74 -5.31
C LEU A 97 15.57 -9.77 -6.38
N ALA A 98 14.58 -8.89 -6.28
CA ALA A 98 13.52 -8.82 -7.29
C ALA A 98 14.03 -8.30 -8.64
N HIS A 99 15.00 -7.39 -8.62
CA HIS A 99 15.69 -6.89 -9.81
C HIS A 99 16.53 -8.00 -10.47
N GLU A 100 17.30 -8.78 -9.69
CA GLU A 100 18.04 -9.95 -10.19
C GLU A 100 17.16 -11.02 -10.85
N LEU A 101 15.88 -11.07 -10.46
CA LEU A 101 14.86 -11.97 -11.00
C LEU A 101 14.06 -11.37 -12.16
N ASP A 102 14.47 -10.22 -12.69
CA ASP A 102 13.82 -9.50 -13.79
C ASP A 102 12.32 -9.20 -13.54
N ILE A 103 11.92 -8.97 -12.27
CA ILE A 103 10.53 -8.62 -11.95
C ILE A 103 10.24 -7.17 -12.39
N PRO A 104 9.22 -6.95 -13.25
CA PRO A 104 8.95 -5.64 -13.82
C PRO A 104 8.11 -4.74 -12.89
N SER A 105 8.13 -3.43 -13.16
CA SER A 105 7.21 -2.44 -12.60
C SER A 105 7.17 -2.43 -11.06
N MET A 106 8.36 -2.48 -10.44
CA MET A 106 8.50 -2.55 -8.98
C MET A 106 8.35 -1.19 -8.32
N PHE A 107 7.58 -1.13 -7.23
CA PHE A 107 7.52 0.05 -6.37
C PHE A 107 7.40 -0.33 -4.89
N VAL A 108 7.62 0.63 -4.01
CA VAL A 108 7.42 0.50 -2.58
C VAL A 108 6.33 1.44 -2.10
N GLU A 109 5.49 0.96 -1.18
CA GLU A 109 4.51 1.79 -0.49
C GLU A 109 5.09 2.35 0.80
N THR A 110 4.82 3.63 1.10
CA THR A 110 5.28 4.25 2.34
C THR A 110 4.29 5.30 2.86
N ASN A 111 4.22 5.43 4.18
CA ASN A 111 3.56 6.54 4.85
C ASN A 111 4.48 7.77 5.03
N ALA A 112 5.73 7.68 4.60
CA ALA A 112 6.73 8.74 4.64
C ALA A 112 7.17 9.21 6.05
N PHE A 113 6.94 8.43 7.11
CA PHE A 113 7.32 8.81 8.49
C PHE A 113 8.80 9.18 8.64
N TRP A 114 9.64 8.58 7.83
CA TRP A 114 11.12 8.68 7.85
C TRP A 114 11.67 9.88 7.05
N CYS A 115 10.84 10.55 6.26
CA CYS A 115 11.22 11.68 5.42
C CYS A 115 11.42 12.96 6.26
N LEU A 116 12.44 12.99 7.12
CA LEU A 116 12.70 14.08 8.05
C LEU A 116 13.47 15.23 7.41
N GLN A 117 14.41 14.90 6.52
CA GLN A 117 15.29 15.86 5.85
C GLN A 117 15.42 15.52 4.36
N ASP A 118 15.57 16.56 3.54
CA ASP A 118 15.65 16.42 2.08
C ASP A 118 16.78 15.52 1.60
N HIS A 119 17.98 15.68 2.19
CA HIS A 119 19.14 14.91 1.78
C HIS A 119 19.02 13.42 2.12
N GLU A 120 18.52 13.08 3.32
CA GLU A 120 18.29 11.70 3.73
C GLU A 120 17.24 11.02 2.87
N THR A 121 16.12 11.74 2.63
CA THR A 121 15.05 11.25 1.76
C THR A 121 15.57 10.96 0.36
N ARG A 122 16.35 11.89 -0.21
CA ARG A 122 16.95 11.74 -1.55
C ARG A 122 17.94 10.57 -1.60
N ASN A 123 18.78 10.40 -0.58
CA ASN A 123 19.77 9.33 -0.55
C ASN A 123 19.08 7.96 -0.51
N ARG A 124 18.12 7.74 0.39
CA ARG A 124 17.39 6.46 0.47
C ARG A 124 16.63 6.13 -0.81
N PHE A 125 15.99 7.11 -1.44
CA PHE A 125 15.32 6.89 -2.71
C PHE A 125 16.32 6.56 -3.84
N ARG A 126 17.50 7.19 -3.86
CA ARG A 126 18.55 6.85 -4.83
C ARG A 126 19.09 5.45 -4.62
N GLU A 127 19.37 5.06 -3.38
CA GLU A 127 19.82 3.70 -3.06
C GLU A 127 18.82 2.66 -3.59
N LEU A 128 17.52 2.85 -3.35
CA LEU A 128 16.49 1.95 -3.87
C LEU A 128 16.41 1.96 -5.40
N ARG A 129 16.49 3.13 -6.04
CA ARG A 129 16.53 3.25 -7.50
C ARG A 129 17.74 2.52 -8.09
N ASP A 130 18.90 2.74 -7.50
CA ASP A 130 20.16 2.16 -7.96
C ASP A 130 20.18 0.63 -7.72
N ALA A 131 19.41 0.13 -6.76
CA ALA A 131 19.12 -1.30 -6.56
C ALA A 131 18.09 -1.88 -7.53
N GLY A 132 17.45 -1.06 -8.38
CA GLY A 132 16.51 -1.50 -9.41
C GLY A 132 15.04 -1.17 -9.14
N LEU A 133 14.70 -0.43 -8.09
CA LEU A 133 13.31 0.01 -7.84
C LEU A 133 12.89 1.04 -8.89
N HIS A 134 11.68 0.87 -9.45
CA HIS A 134 11.17 1.74 -10.50
C HIS A 134 10.44 2.98 -9.96
N GLY A 135 9.83 2.91 -8.77
CA GLY A 135 9.09 4.04 -8.23
C GLY A 135 8.58 3.85 -6.80
N VAL A 136 7.77 4.79 -6.35
CA VAL A 136 7.22 4.81 -5.00
C VAL A 136 5.73 5.14 -5.01
N LEU A 137 5.00 4.57 -4.05
CA LEU A 137 3.65 4.99 -3.70
C LEU A 137 3.71 5.67 -2.33
N VAL A 138 3.21 6.90 -2.25
CA VAL A 138 3.13 7.65 -1.00
C VAL A 138 1.68 7.76 -0.57
N SER A 139 1.36 7.25 0.63
CA SER A 139 0.03 7.29 1.20
C SER A 139 -0.31 8.69 1.71
N VAL A 140 -1.38 9.29 1.20
CA VAL A 140 -1.87 10.61 1.61
C VAL A 140 -3.38 10.55 1.82
N ASN A 141 -3.82 10.60 3.06
CA ASN A 141 -5.24 10.68 3.40
C ASN A 141 -5.42 11.16 4.85
N PRO A 142 -6.65 11.51 5.28
CA PRO A 142 -6.89 12.00 6.63
C PRO A 142 -6.49 11.04 7.76
N PHE A 143 -6.38 9.74 7.50
CA PHE A 143 -6.00 8.75 8.51
C PHE A 143 -4.48 8.59 8.63
N THR A 144 -3.72 8.82 7.56
CA THR A 144 -2.26 8.83 7.61
C THR A 144 -1.73 10.11 8.24
N VAL A 145 -2.37 11.25 7.95
CA VAL A 145 -1.94 12.55 8.50
C VAL A 145 -2.19 12.68 10.00
N GLU A 146 -3.02 11.81 10.60
CA GLU A 146 -3.10 11.70 12.07
C GLU A 146 -1.75 11.33 12.71
N TRP A 147 -0.93 10.55 11.99
CA TRP A 147 0.29 9.92 12.50
C TRP A 147 1.56 10.56 11.94
N VAL A 148 1.52 10.94 10.67
CA VAL A 148 2.68 11.48 9.97
C VAL A 148 2.41 12.93 9.59
N PRO A 149 3.25 13.89 10.03
CA PRO A 149 3.13 15.28 9.62
C PRO A 149 3.14 15.43 8.10
N PHE A 150 2.22 16.22 7.56
CA PHE A 150 2.05 16.38 6.11
C PHE A 150 3.32 16.87 5.40
N GLU A 151 4.15 17.68 6.07
CA GLU A 151 5.45 18.12 5.52
C GLU A 151 6.37 16.96 5.12
N ARG A 152 6.29 15.81 5.81
CA ARG A 152 7.07 14.61 5.47
C ARG A 152 6.54 13.94 4.23
N THR A 153 5.23 13.87 4.11
CA THR A 153 4.53 13.34 2.94
C THR A 153 4.81 14.20 1.70
N ASP A 154 4.70 15.52 1.83
CA ASP A 154 5.04 16.47 0.75
C ASP A 154 6.51 16.34 0.33
N ARG A 155 7.43 16.21 1.29
CA ARG A 155 8.86 15.98 1.02
C ARG A 155 9.08 14.67 0.25
N ALA A 156 8.44 13.58 0.68
CA ALA A 156 8.54 12.29 -0.01
C ALA A 156 8.08 12.40 -1.47
N ILE A 157 6.95 13.06 -1.73
CA ILE A 157 6.40 13.24 -3.07
C ILE A 157 7.31 14.13 -3.92
N ARG A 158 7.74 15.27 -3.41
CA ARG A 158 8.61 16.21 -4.13
C ARG A 158 9.94 15.56 -4.52
N ILE A 159 10.63 14.93 -3.55
CA ILE A 159 11.92 14.27 -3.79
C ILE A 159 11.74 12.98 -4.59
N GLY A 160 10.63 12.25 -4.37
CA GLY A 160 10.28 11.10 -5.19
C GLY A 160 10.18 11.46 -6.66
N ARG A 161 9.53 12.59 -7.00
CA ARG A 161 9.44 13.10 -8.39
C ARG A 161 10.80 13.48 -9.00
N GLU A 162 11.75 13.91 -8.16
CA GLU A 162 13.14 14.17 -8.61
C GLU A 162 13.89 12.86 -8.92
N VAL A 163 13.73 11.82 -8.09
CA VAL A 163 14.50 10.57 -8.18
C VAL A 163 13.84 9.56 -9.13
N PHE A 164 12.52 9.49 -9.15
CA PHE A 164 11.70 8.59 -9.97
C PHE A 164 10.75 9.40 -10.89
N PRO A 165 11.26 10.04 -11.93
CA PRO A 165 10.44 10.86 -12.82
C PRO A 165 9.26 10.07 -13.41
N ASN A 166 8.04 10.58 -13.22
CA ASN A 166 6.78 9.98 -13.65
C ASN A 166 6.45 8.60 -13.03
N ASN A 167 7.12 8.21 -11.94
CA ASN A 167 6.94 6.96 -11.24
C ASN A 167 6.66 7.16 -9.74
N VAL A 168 5.96 8.24 -9.41
CA VAL A 168 5.44 8.49 -8.05
C VAL A 168 3.93 8.40 -8.08
N ILE A 169 3.39 7.43 -7.34
CA ILE A 169 1.95 7.29 -7.13
C ILE A 169 1.59 8.01 -5.84
N ILE A 170 0.65 8.93 -5.90
CA ILE A 170 0.12 9.64 -4.73
C ILE A 170 -1.23 9.02 -4.36
N TYR A 171 -1.24 8.27 -3.27
CA TYR A 171 -2.46 7.57 -2.83
C TYR A 171 -3.01 8.18 -1.54
N GLN A 172 -3.96 9.13 -1.62
CA GLN A 172 -4.86 9.61 -2.67
C GLN A 172 -4.54 11.08 -3.00
N GLU A 173 -4.37 11.39 -4.25
CA GLU A 173 -3.94 12.72 -4.73
C GLU A 173 -4.93 13.84 -4.35
N VAL A 174 -6.23 13.57 -4.29
CA VAL A 174 -7.25 14.56 -3.90
C VAL A 174 -6.99 15.14 -2.50
N PHE A 175 -6.50 14.34 -1.56
CA PHE A 175 -6.15 14.80 -0.22
C PHE A 175 -4.79 15.51 -0.18
N TYR A 176 -3.86 15.08 -1.01
CA TYR A 176 -2.57 15.77 -1.14
C TYR A 176 -2.78 17.22 -1.59
N GLU A 177 -3.55 17.45 -2.64
CA GLU A 177 -3.84 18.80 -3.14
C GLU A 177 -4.65 19.62 -2.13
N GLU A 178 -5.61 19.01 -1.44
CA GLU A 178 -6.38 19.68 -0.38
C GLU A 178 -5.48 20.15 0.76
N PHE A 179 -4.67 19.27 1.34
CA PHE A 179 -3.79 19.60 2.47
C PHE A 179 -2.75 20.65 2.06
N LYS A 180 -2.24 20.57 0.85
CA LYS A 180 -1.32 21.55 0.29
C LYS A 180 -1.97 22.91 0.11
N GLY A 181 -3.17 22.94 -0.46
CA GLY A 181 -3.96 24.17 -0.66
C GLY A 181 -4.34 24.86 0.64
N LEU A 182 -4.55 24.09 1.72
CA LEU A 182 -4.84 24.59 3.07
C LEU A 182 -3.57 25.02 3.83
N GLY A 183 -2.38 24.83 3.27
CA GLY A 183 -1.11 25.15 3.92
C GLY A 183 -0.78 24.26 5.11
N PHE A 184 -1.33 23.06 5.15
CA PHE A 184 -1.02 22.10 6.22
C PHE A 184 0.45 21.68 6.18
N THR A 185 1.05 21.54 7.35
CA THR A 185 2.44 21.04 7.51
C THR A 185 2.56 19.99 8.60
N LYS A 186 1.67 20.01 9.59
CA LYS A 186 1.70 19.16 10.80
C LYS A 186 0.78 17.95 10.65
N SER A 187 0.71 17.15 11.71
CA SER A 187 -0.33 16.13 11.86
C SER A 187 -1.67 16.78 12.15
N LEU A 188 -2.75 16.12 11.69
CA LEU A 188 -4.14 16.58 11.90
C LEU A 188 -4.97 15.40 12.42
N CYS A 189 -5.59 15.57 13.58
CA CYS A 189 -6.50 14.57 14.13
C CYS A 189 -7.68 14.34 13.19
N PHE A 190 -8.07 13.09 12.97
CA PHE A 190 -9.18 12.75 12.07
C PHE A 190 -10.50 13.41 12.47
N ASP A 191 -10.79 13.50 13.78
CA ASP A 191 -12.02 14.13 14.26
C ASP A 191 -12.02 15.65 14.04
N GLU A 192 -10.84 16.28 14.02
CA GLU A 192 -10.66 17.66 13.64
C GLU A 192 -10.83 17.85 12.12
N TYR A 193 -10.24 16.96 11.34
CA TYR A 193 -10.44 16.95 9.88
C TYR A 193 -11.94 16.80 9.53
N LEU A 194 -12.67 15.90 10.21
CA LEU A 194 -14.11 15.73 10.00
C LEU A 194 -14.90 17.02 10.28
N ARG A 195 -14.51 17.80 11.28
CA ARG A 195 -15.16 19.09 11.58
C ARG A 195 -14.93 20.13 10.48
N LEU A 196 -13.75 20.09 9.85
CA LEU A 196 -13.39 21.01 8.75
C LEU A 196 -14.03 20.60 7.41
N ALA A 197 -13.94 19.33 7.05
CA ALA A 197 -14.36 18.80 5.74
C ALA A 197 -15.83 18.34 5.71
N GLY A 198 -16.41 18.07 6.87
CA GLY A 198 -17.71 17.41 7.01
C GLY A 198 -17.70 15.95 6.57
N LEU A 199 -18.71 15.19 7.03
CA LEU A 199 -18.80 13.74 6.78
C LEU A 199 -18.86 13.40 5.28
N TYR A 200 -19.59 14.18 4.49
CA TYR A 200 -19.70 14.02 3.04
C TYR A 200 -18.37 14.25 2.32
N GLY A 201 -17.55 15.17 2.83
CA GLY A 201 -16.23 15.46 2.28
C GLY A 201 -15.28 14.25 2.40
N VAL A 202 -15.46 13.39 3.40
CA VAL A 202 -14.66 12.18 3.59
C VAL A 202 -15.25 11.00 2.83
N CYS A 203 -16.50 10.64 3.07
CA CYS A 203 -17.12 9.43 2.51
C CYS A 203 -17.30 9.46 0.99
N GLY A 204 -17.43 10.65 0.38
CA GLY A 204 -17.56 10.80 -1.08
C GLY A 204 -16.24 10.74 -1.84
N ARG A 205 -15.09 10.81 -1.15
CA ARG A 205 -13.76 10.89 -1.77
C ARG A 205 -12.84 9.75 -1.40
N MET A 206 -13.19 8.96 -0.41
CA MET A 206 -12.41 7.81 0.06
C MET A 206 -13.08 6.51 -0.31
N GLU A 207 -12.31 5.61 -0.88
CA GLU A 207 -12.68 4.21 -0.94
C GLU A 207 -12.37 3.58 0.42
N LEU A 208 -13.41 3.24 1.16
CA LEU A 208 -13.31 2.59 2.46
C LEU A 208 -13.82 1.15 2.33
N LEU A 209 -12.91 0.20 2.33
CA LEU A 209 -13.26 -1.22 2.35
C LEU A 209 -13.59 -1.66 3.79
N PRO A 210 -14.70 -2.40 4.03
CA PRO A 210 -15.08 -2.88 5.35
C PRO A 210 -14.25 -4.09 5.79
N ILE A 211 -12.93 -3.96 5.78
CA ILE A 211 -11.96 -4.98 6.16
C ILE A 211 -10.91 -4.39 7.13
N GLY A 212 -10.20 -5.25 7.84
CA GLY A 212 -9.16 -4.84 8.78
C GLY A 212 -9.68 -3.91 9.89
N ARG A 213 -8.95 -2.82 10.17
CA ARG A 213 -9.29 -1.89 11.26
C ARG A 213 -10.55 -1.07 10.97
N THR A 214 -10.90 -0.88 9.72
CA THR A 214 -12.10 -0.15 9.30
C THR A 214 -13.36 -0.72 9.93
N VAL A 215 -13.44 -2.05 10.06
CA VAL A 215 -14.61 -2.79 10.56
C VAL A 215 -15.01 -2.38 11.97
N TYR A 216 -14.09 -1.92 12.82
CA TYR A 216 -14.38 -1.52 14.18
C TYR A 216 -14.06 -0.05 14.50
N ARG A 217 -13.27 0.63 13.69
CA ARG A 217 -12.91 2.04 13.91
C ARG A 217 -13.77 3.03 13.11
N LEU A 218 -14.37 2.58 12.00
CA LEU A 218 -15.12 3.44 11.07
C LEU A 218 -16.52 2.90 10.77
N THR A 219 -17.07 2.05 11.64
CA THR A 219 -18.41 1.44 11.47
C THR A 219 -19.55 2.45 11.33
N ASN A 220 -19.39 3.65 11.88
CA ASN A 220 -20.35 4.74 11.76
C ASN A 220 -20.39 5.38 10.37
N LEU A 221 -19.38 5.14 9.54
CA LEU A 221 -19.30 5.65 8.17
C LEU A 221 -19.97 4.71 7.16
N TYR A 222 -20.30 3.47 7.53
CA TYR A 222 -20.89 2.48 6.64
C TYR A 222 -22.41 2.39 6.81
N ARG A 223 -23.08 2.20 5.66
CA ARG A 223 -24.48 1.79 5.67
C ARG A 223 -24.56 0.34 6.16
N LYS A 224 -25.43 0.10 7.13
CA LYS A 224 -25.63 -1.21 7.74
C LYS A 224 -26.84 -1.89 7.11
N TYR A 225 -26.70 -3.17 6.79
CA TYR A 225 -27.76 -4.02 6.26
C TYR A 225 -27.99 -5.22 7.19
N PRO A 226 -29.23 -5.72 7.32
CA PRO A 226 -29.49 -6.94 8.08
C PRO A 226 -28.75 -8.13 7.47
N ALA A 227 -27.96 -8.87 8.28
CA ALA A 227 -27.15 -10.00 7.82
C ALA A 227 -27.99 -11.08 7.09
N ARG A 228 -29.28 -11.24 7.49
CA ARG A 228 -30.22 -12.21 6.85
C ARG A 228 -30.39 -12.03 5.34
N GLN A 229 -30.11 -10.83 4.80
CA GLN A 229 -30.17 -10.58 3.35
C GLN A 229 -29.09 -11.34 2.57
N TYR A 230 -28.03 -11.75 3.25
CA TYR A 230 -26.83 -12.35 2.65
C TYR A 230 -26.66 -13.84 2.98
N PHE A 231 -27.58 -14.46 3.73
CA PHE A 231 -27.44 -15.87 4.14
C PHE A 231 -27.48 -16.86 2.98
N GLY A 232 -28.00 -16.46 1.82
CA GLY A 232 -28.01 -17.28 0.60
C GLY A 232 -26.85 -17.01 -0.36
N GLU A 233 -26.00 -16.04 -0.06
CA GLU A 233 -24.87 -15.67 -0.91
C GLU A 233 -23.67 -16.57 -0.61
N GLY A 234 -23.10 -17.18 -1.65
CA GLY A 234 -21.87 -17.96 -1.55
C GLY A 234 -20.69 -17.16 -2.10
N CYS A 235 -19.46 -17.51 -1.69
CA CYS A 235 -18.22 -16.89 -2.15
C CYS A 235 -17.95 -16.99 -3.67
N ARG A 236 -18.79 -17.72 -4.44
CA ARG A 236 -18.61 -17.89 -5.88
C ARG A 236 -18.68 -16.60 -6.68
N GLY A 237 -19.46 -15.61 -6.22
CA GLY A 237 -19.59 -14.33 -6.91
C GLY A 237 -18.39 -13.42 -6.78
N GLU A 238 -17.62 -13.58 -5.71
CA GLU A 238 -16.43 -12.76 -5.42
C GLU A 238 -15.18 -13.29 -6.15
N LEU A 239 -15.06 -14.62 -6.27
CA LEU A 239 -13.95 -15.27 -6.99
C LEU A 239 -14.02 -15.09 -8.52
N SER A 240 -15.20 -14.73 -9.05
CA SER A 240 -15.42 -14.51 -10.49
C SER A 240 -15.37 -13.04 -10.92
N ARG A 241 -15.34 -12.12 -9.98
CA ARG A 241 -15.13 -10.69 -10.23
C ARG A 241 -13.64 -10.41 -10.04
N GLY A 242 -12.88 -10.36 -11.15
CA GLY A 242 -11.50 -9.89 -11.09
C GLY A 242 -11.44 -8.54 -10.39
N TRP A 243 -10.57 -8.41 -9.45
CA TRP A 243 -10.23 -7.18 -8.73
C TRP A 243 -9.32 -6.32 -9.60
#